data_295e08e1e2235d74dacc667fb26fa8a3
#
_entry.id   295e08e1e2235d74dacc667fb26fa8a3
#
_cell.length_a   1.000
_cell.length_b   1.000
_cell.length_c   1.000
_cell.angle_alpha   90.00
_cell.angle_beta   90.00
_cell.angle_gamma   90.00
#
_symmetry.space_group_name_H-M   'P 1'
#
loop_
_entity.id
_entity.type
_entity.pdbx_description
1 polymer ?
#
loop_
_entity_poly.entity_id
_entity_poly.type
_entity_poly.pdbx_seq_one_letter_code
_entity_poly.pdbx_strand_id
1 'polypeptide(L)'
;MNNYDVIIIGAGPGGIFGAYELIEKNPDCKIAVFEAGHELAKRKCPIDGKKIKSCISCKSCSIMSGFGGAGAFSDGKYNITNDFGGTLYEHIGKQPAIDLMEYVDEINMKYGGEGTKLYSTAGTKLKKVCMQNKLKLLDASVRHLGTDINYVVLENMYAHLKDKVDFYFDTPVESVEVLYDENTAGADACSLQEAHTDNVSGYAVKTADSTYESRYCIISVGRSGSKWMEKVCNDLDIPTKSNRVDIGVRVELPALIFSHLTDELYESKIVYRTQLFEDNVRTFCMNPHGIVVNENTNGIVTVNGHSYEGADKQTENTNFALQIGRAHV
;
A
#
# COMPACT_ATOMS: atom_id res chain seq x y z
N MET A 1 28.08 0.67 -17.60
CA MET A 1 26.66 0.93 -17.34
C MET A 1 26.10 -0.24 -16.59
N ASN A 2 25.33 -0.01 -15.54
CA ASN A 2 24.67 -1.09 -14.79
C ASN A 2 23.37 -1.40 -15.52
N ASN A 3 23.36 -2.50 -16.27
CA ASN A 3 22.19 -2.92 -17.06
C ASN A 3 21.43 -4.00 -16.29
N TYR A 4 20.13 -3.80 -16.14
CA TYR A 4 19.17 -4.70 -15.53
C TYR A 4 18.12 -5.14 -16.56
N ASP A 5 17.49 -6.28 -16.31
CA ASP A 5 16.31 -6.65 -17.10
C ASP A 5 15.09 -5.84 -16.63
N VAL A 6 15.00 -5.63 -15.32
CA VAL A 6 13.91 -4.87 -14.69
C VAL A 6 14.45 -3.95 -13.60
N ILE A 7 14.04 -2.70 -13.65
CA ILE A 7 14.19 -1.76 -12.54
C ILE A 7 12.83 -1.53 -11.89
N ILE A 8 12.78 -1.63 -10.56
CA ILE A 8 11.60 -1.34 -9.75
C ILE A 8 11.89 -0.10 -8.91
N ILE A 9 11.01 0.90 -8.97
CA ILE A 9 11.13 2.14 -8.19
C ILE A 9 10.10 2.11 -7.07
N GLY A 10 10.58 2.00 -5.83
CA GLY A 10 9.80 1.85 -4.61
C GLY A 10 9.80 0.43 -4.06
N ALA A 11 10.28 0.26 -2.83
CA ALA A 11 10.29 -0.99 -2.08
C ALA A 11 9.09 -1.12 -1.11
N GLY A 12 7.94 -0.57 -1.48
CA GLY A 12 6.66 -0.84 -0.83
C GLY A 12 6.10 -2.22 -1.23
N PRO A 13 4.89 -2.60 -0.76
CA PRO A 13 4.31 -3.91 -1.07
C PRO A 13 4.30 -4.24 -2.56
N GLY A 14 3.90 -3.29 -3.42
CA GLY A 14 3.87 -3.53 -4.87
C GLY A 14 5.26 -3.86 -5.46
N GLY A 15 6.31 -3.14 -5.03
CA GLY A 15 7.68 -3.41 -5.49
C GLY A 15 8.23 -4.73 -4.94
N ILE A 16 7.97 -5.05 -3.68
CA ILE A 16 8.42 -6.29 -3.03
C ILE A 16 7.78 -7.51 -3.70
N PHE A 17 6.44 -7.52 -3.84
CA PHE A 17 5.74 -8.62 -4.50
C PHE A 17 6.08 -8.69 -5.99
N GLY A 18 6.30 -7.54 -6.67
CA GLY A 18 6.78 -7.52 -8.06
C GLY A 18 8.15 -8.19 -8.20
N ALA A 19 9.11 -7.85 -7.35
CA ALA A 19 10.43 -8.47 -7.33
C ALA A 19 10.33 -9.97 -6.99
N TYR A 20 9.51 -10.35 -6.00
CA TYR A 20 9.27 -11.74 -5.64
C TYR A 20 8.76 -12.55 -6.82
N GLU A 21 7.71 -12.11 -7.49
CA GLU A 21 7.14 -12.81 -8.64
C GLU A 21 8.12 -12.95 -9.81
N LEU A 22 8.91 -11.92 -10.07
CA LEU A 22 9.90 -11.95 -11.14
C LEU A 22 10.97 -13.01 -10.88
N ILE A 23 11.54 -13.08 -9.68
CA ILE A 23 12.59 -14.08 -9.37
C ILE A 23 12.03 -15.49 -9.24
N GLU A 24 10.81 -15.69 -8.74
CA GLU A 24 10.20 -17.03 -8.66
C GLU A 24 9.89 -17.59 -10.06
N LYS A 25 9.50 -16.73 -11.02
CA LYS A 25 9.19 -17.14 -12.39
C LYS A 25 10.39 -17.14 -13.34
N ASN A 26 11.37 -16.29 -13.08
CA ASN A 26 12.59 -16.16 -13.87
C ASN A 26 13.80 -15.89 -12.95
N PRO A 27 14.41 -16.93 -12.39
CA PRO A 27 15.55 -16.79 -11.45
C PRO A 27 16.78 -16.08 -12.02
N ASP A 28 16.93 -16.06 -13.33
CA ASP A 28 18.08 -15.43 -14.02
C ASP A 28 17.84 -13.93 -14.29
N CYS A 29 16.63 -13.41 -13.99
CA CYS A 29 16.27 -12.02 -14.20
C CYS A 29 17.09 -11.10 -13.28
N LYS A 30 17.82 -10.16 -13.87
CA LYS A 30 18.60 -9.15 -13.14
C LYS A 30 17.70 -7.99 -12.75
N ILE A 31 17.42 -7.86 -11.45
CA ILE A 31 16.48 -6.89 -10.91
C ILE A 31 17.20 -5.91 -9.99
N ALA A 32 16.95 -4.61 -10.19
CA ALA A 32 17.28 -3.58 -9.22
C ALA A 32 16.01 -2.99 -8.60
N VAL A 33 16.05 -2.72 -7.31
CA VAL A 33 14.98 -2.01 -6.58
C VAL A 33 15.55 -0.75 -5.96
N PHE A 34 15.04 0.40 -6.37
CA PHE A 34 15.42 1.72 -5.83
C PHE A 34 14.39 2.18 -4.81
N GLU A 35 14.85 2.51 -3.60
CA GLU A 35 14.02 2.98 -2.51
C GLU A 35 14.60 4.27 -1.91
N ALA A 36 13.76 5.30 -1.80
CA ALA A 36 14.15 6.59 -1.26
C ALA A 36 14.39 6.58 0.27
N GLY A 37 13.86 5.59 0.95
CA GLY A 37 14.00 5.41 2.39
C GLY A 37 14.94 4.27 2.76
N HIS A 38 14.97 3.99 4.07
CA HIS A 38 15.94 3.06 4.66
C HIS A 38 15.57 1.59 4.45
N GLU A 39 16.58 0.73 4.51
CA GLU A 39 16.46 -0.70 4.77
C GLU A 39 15.62 -0.96 6.03
N LEU A 40 14.88 -2.08 6.08
CA LEU A 40 13.92 -2.37 7.14
C LEU A 40 14.49 -2.21 8.56
N ALA A 41 15.65 -2.80 8.81
CA ALA A 41 16.30 -2.76 10.13
C ALA A 41 16.72 -1.34 10.58
N LYS A 42 16.92 -0.42 9.65
CA LYS A 42 17.31 0.97 9.91
C LYS A 42 16.12 1.92 10.02
N ARG A 43 14.91 1.45 9.74
CA ARG A 43 13.69 2.26 9.80
C ARG A 43 13.28 2.50 11.26
N LYS A 44 13.66 3.66 11.79
CA LYS A 44 13.31 4.06 13.15
C LYS A 44 12.87 5.52 13.19
N CYS A 45 11.65 5.75 13.66
CA CYS A 45 11.19 7.11 13.94
C CYS A 45 11.96 7.70 15.12
N PRO A 46 12.47 8.94 15.02
CA PRO A 46 13.20 9.58 16.12
C PRO A 46 12.32 10.00 17.30
N ILE A 47 10.99 9.98 17.14
CA ILE A 47 10.07 10.30 18.24
C ILE A 47 10.19 9.21 19.32
N ASP A 48 10.63 9.62 20.51
CA ASP A 48 10.84 8.74 21.67
C ASP A 48 9.90 9.05 22.86
N GLY A 49 9.04 10.06 22.69
CA GLY A 49 8.10 10.52 23.72
C GLY A 49 8.76 11.26 24.89
N LYS A 50 10.09 11.31 24.94
CA LYS A 50 10.89 11.94 26.02
C LYS A 50 11.61 13.18 25.51
N LYS A 51 12.61 13.02 24.65
CA LYS A 51 13.41 14.11 24.07
C LYS A 51 12.72 14.68 22.84
N ILE A 52 12.24 13.82 21.96
CA ILE A 52 11.53 14.20 20.72
C ILE A 52 10.08 13.75 20.88
N LYS A 53 9.19 14.71 21.13
CA LYS A 53 7.77 14.46 21.43
C LYS A 53 6.85 14.64 20.21
N SER A 54 7.33 15.28 19.14
CA SER A 54 6.55 15.59 17.95
C SER A 54 7.38 15.32 16.69
N CYS A 55 6.69 15.25 15.54
CA CYS A 55 7.33 15.00 14.25
C CYS A 55 8.31 16.13 13.90
N ILE A 56 9.55 15.75 13.55
CA ILE A 56 10.62 16.66 13.15
C ILE A 56 10.76 16.81 11.64
N SER A 57 9.81 16.28 10.87
CA SER A 57 9.77 16.35 9.39
C SER A 57 11.08 15.87 8.74
N CYS A 58 11.49 14.64 9.04
CA CYS A 58 12.68 14.03 8.47
C CYS A 58 12.67 14.09 6.94
N LYS A 59 13.83 14.24 6.31
CA LYS A 59 14.00 14.25 4.84
C LYS A 59 13.41 12.98 4.20
N SER A 60 13.64 11.82 4.80
CA SER A 60 12.95 10.56 4.51
C SER A 60 12.27 10.08 5.80
N CYS A 61 10.94 9.94 5.75
CA CYS A 61 10.17 9.52 6.92
C CYS A 61 10.27 8.01 7.10
N SER A 62 10.95 7.56 8.17
CA SER A 62 11.13 6.13 8.45
C SER A 62 9.81 5.36 8.66
N ILE A 63 8.69 6.02 8.94
CA ILE A 63 7.36 5.38 9.01
C ILE A 63 6.76 5.21 7.62
N MET A 64 6.92 6.19 6.73
CA MET A 64 6.23 6.21 5.43
C MET A 64 7.07 5.63 4.29
N SER A 65 8.41 5.70 4.38
CA SER A 65 9.35 5.32 3.31
C SER A 65 10.37 4.31 3.81
N GLY A 66 10.89 3.50 2.91
CA GLY A 66 11.81 2.40 3.16
C GLY A 66 11.21 1.04 2.82
N PHE A 67 11.97 -0.03 3.01
CA PHE A 67 11.51 -1.39 2.72
C PHE A 67 10.18 -1.71 3.43
N GLY A 68 9.20 -2.20 2.71
CA GLY A 68 7.83 -2.42 3.18
C GLY A 68 6.92 -1.19 3.06
N GLY A 69 7.47 -0.01 2.67
CA GLY A 69 6.70 1.22 2.51
C GLY A 69 5.98 1.63 3.80
N ALA A 70 4.87 2.37 3.69
CA ALA A 70 4.02 2.71 4.84
C ALA A 70 3.37 1.47 5.49
N GLY A 71 3.27 0.37 4.75
CA GLY A 71 2.72 -0.90 5.23
C GLY A 71 3.53 -1.54 6.35
N ALA A 72 4.85 -1.32 6.41
CA ALA A 72 5.72 -1.96 7.40
C ALA A 72 5.37 -1.64 8.87
N PHE A 73 4.77 -0.49 9.11
CA PHE A 73 4.35 -0.06 10.45
C PHE A 73 2.83 0.13 10.56
N SER A 74 2.08 -0.45 9.61
CA SER A 74 0.63 -0.55 9.71
C SER A 74 0.23 -1.70 10.64
N ASP A 75 -1.05 -1.83 10.91
CA ASP A 75 -1.60 -2.93 11.70
C ASP A 75 -1.68 -4.27 10.95
N GLY A 76 -1.12 -4.36 9.75
CA GLY A 76 -1.02 -5.61 9.00
C GLY A 76 -2.38 -6.24 8.65
N LYS A 77 -3.35 -5.42 8.26
CA LYS A 77 -4.65 -5.91 7.76
C LYS A 77 -4.60 -6.16 6.26
N TYR A 78 -4.86 -7.39 5.87
CA TYR A 78 -5.01 -7.81 4.48
C TYR A 78 -6.48 -8.10 4.20
N ASN A 79 -7.09 -7.28 3.33
CA ASN A 79 -8.50 -7.37 3.00
C ASN A 79 -8.68 -8.16 1.70
N ILE A 80 -9.36 -9.30 1.79
CA ILE A 80 -9.67 -10.18 0.64
C ILE A 80 -11.12 -9.90 0.24
N THR A 81 -11.31 -8.89 -0.58
CA THR A 81 -12.64 -8.45 -1.03
C THR A 81 -12.53 -7.38 -2.12
N ASN A 82 -13.50 -7.33 -3.01
CA ASN A 82 -13.68 -6.25 -3.98
C ASN A 82 -14.51 -5.06 -3.44
N ASP A 83 -15.06 -5.17 -2.22
CA ASP A 83 -16.05 -4.20 -1.70
C ASP A 83 -15.45 -3.11 -0.80
N PHE A 84 -14.18 -3.24 -0.39
CA PHE A 84 -13.56 -2.31 0.56
C PHE A 84 -12.89 -1.11 -0.09
N GLY A 85 -12.85 -1.05 -1.39
CA GLY A 85 -12.25 0.00 -2.22
C GLY A 85 -11.22 -0.58 -3.19
N GLY A 86 -10.69 0.29 -4.05
CA GLY A 86 -9.86 -0.16 -5.16
C GLY A 86 -10.72 -0.57 -6.37
N THR A 87 -10.06 -0.63 -7.53
CA THR A 87 -10.72 -0.88 -8.83
C THR A 87 -10.04 -2.00 -9.60
N LEU A 88 -9.19 -2.80 -8.96
CA LEU A 88 -8.46 -3.90 -9.60
C LEU A 88 -9.39 -4.83 -10.38
N TYR A 89 -10.56 -5.15 -9.81
CA TYR A 89 -11.56 -6.00 -10.43
C TYR A 89 -12.14 -5.42 -11.74
N GLU A 90 -12.08 -4.12 -11.95
CA GLU A 90 -12.50 -3.48 -13.21
C GLU A 90 -11.52 -3.79 -14.35
N HIS A 91 -10.27 -4.07 -14.03
CA HIS A 91 -9.21 -4.35 -15.01
C HIS A 91 -9.04 -5.85 -15.29
N ILE A 92 -9.12 -6.69 -14.25
CA ILE A 92 -8.83 -8.14 -14.38
C ILE A 92 -10.03 -9.05 -14.11
N GLY A 93 -11.17 -8.48 -13.71
CA GLY A 93 -12.37 -9.25 -13.33
C GLY A 93 -12.43 -9.52 -11.82
N LYS A 94 -13.66 -9.80 -11.34
CA LYS A 94 -13.89 -9.95 -9.88
C LYS A 94 -13.23 -11.17 -9.28
N GLN A 95 -13.35 -12.33 -9.93
CA GLN A 95 -12.76 -13.55 -9.38
C GLN A 95 -11.23 -13.53 -9.47
N PRO A 96 -10.60 -13.20 -10.60
CA PRO A 96 -9.15 -13.06 -10.65
C PRO A 96 -8.57 -12.05 -9.62
N ALA A 97 -9.32 -10.99 -9.31
CA ALA A 97 -8.90 -10.05 -8.27
C ALA A 97 -8.91 -10.68 -6.86
N ILE A 98 -9.92 -11.50 -6.54
CA ILE A 98 -9.98 -12.27 -5.29
C ILE A 98 -8.87 -13.31 -5.26
N ASP A 99 -8.70 -14.10 -6.32
CA ASP A 99 -7.66 -15.13 -6.40
C ASP A 99 -6.26 -14.54 -6.19
N LEU A 100 -6.01 -13.34 -6.73
CA LEU A 100 -4.74 -12.64 -6.50
C LEU A 100 -4.56 -12.18 -5.05
N MET A 101 -5.63 -11.71 -4.39
CA MET A 101 -5.57 -11.32 -2.98
C MET A 101 -5.34 -12.55 -2.08
N GLU A 102 -5.96 -13.68 -2.37
CA GLU A 102 -5.75 -14.95 -1.68
C GLU A 102 -4.31 -15.45 -1.87
N TYR A 103 -3.78 -15.36 -3.09
CA TYR A 103 -2.39 -15.71 -3.38
C TYR A 103 -1.39 -14.83 -2.58
N VAL A 104 -1.64 -13.52 -2.47
CA VAL A 104 -0.83 -12.64 -1.63
C VAL A 104 -0.92 -13.05 -0.15
N ASP A 105 -2.10 -13.45 0.33
CA ASP A 105 -2.26 -13.96 1.70
C ASP A 105 -1.46 -15.24 1.93
N GLU A 106 -1.46 -16.18 0.99
CA GLU A 106 -0.65 -17.41 1.04
C GLU A 106 0.86 -17.10 1.15
N ILE A 107 1.35 -16.11 0.40
CA ILE A 107 2.74 -15.66 0.49
C ILE A 107 3.02 -15.08 1.90
N ASN A 108 2.13 -14.26 2.44
CA ASN A 108 2.28 -13.74 3.79
C ASN A 108 2.32 -14.87 4.83
N MET A 109 1.49 -15.90 4.68
CA MET A 109 1.51 -17.08 5.56
C MET A 109 2.86 -17.82 5.47
N LYS A 110 3.35 -18.04 4.25
CA LYS A 110 4.66 -18.71 3.99
C LYS A 110 5.82 -17.97 4.68
N TYR A 111 5.75 -16.63 4.77
CA TYR A 111 6.84 -15.82 5.31
C TYR A 111 6.67 -15.39 6.77
N GLY A 112 5.75 -15.97 7.51
CA GLY A 112 5.66 -15.80 8.96
C GLY A 112 4.28 -15.44 9.50
N GLY A 113 3.27 -15.34 8.63
CA GLY A 113 1.89 -15.11 9.03
C GLY A 113 1.15 -16.37 9.48
N GLU A 114 1.78 -17.56 9.41
CA GLU A 114 1.13 -18.81 9.76
C GLU A 114 0.59 -18.80 11.20
N GLY A 115 -0.61 -19.37 11.36
CA GLY A 115 -1.31 -19.40 12.65
C GLY A 115 -2.17 -18.16 12.97
N THR A 116 -2.08 -17.09 12.18
CA THR A 116 -2.95 -15.92 12.36
C THR A 116 -4.38 -16.19 11.86
N LYS A 117 -5.34 -15.59 12.56
CA LYS A 117 -6.76 -15.80 12.27
C LYS A 117 -7.18 -15.05 10.98
N LEU A 118 -7.92 -15.75 10.11
CA LEU A 118 -8.68 -15.16 9.02
C LEU A 118 -10.12 -14.93 9.50
N TYR A 119 -10.51 -13.68 9.62
CA TYR A 119 -11.88 -13.27 9.93
C TYR A 119 -12.71 -13.23 8.65
N SER A 120 -13.98 -13.61 8.73
CA SER A 120 -14.85 -13.61 7.54
C SER A 120 -16.28 -13.23 7.89
N THR A 121 -16.91 -12.50 7.00
CA THR A 121 -18.36 -12.20 7.08
C THR A 121 -19.23 -13.35 6.53
N ALA A 122 -18.63 -14.42 6.04
CA ALA A 122 -19.36 -15.59 5.56
C ALA A 122 -20.08 -16.27 6.75
N GLY A 123 -21.38 -16.46 6.61
CA GLY A 123 -22.21 -17.15 7.61
C GLY A 123 -22.51 -16.35 8.90
N THR A 124 -22.03 -15.11 9.03
CA THR A 124 -22.33 -14.29 10.22
C THR A 124 -23.80 -13.91 10.34
N LYS A 125 -24.32 -13.97 11.56
CA LYS A 125 -25.67 -13.47 11.87
C LYS A 125 -25.76 -11.94 11.87
N LEU A 126 -24.62 -11.26 11.95
CA LEU A 126 -24.53 -9.80 11.97
C LEU A 126 -25.08 -9.14 10.70
N LYS A 127 -25.02 -9.81 9.55
CA LYS A 127 -25.70 -9.35 8.33
C LYS A 127 -27.18 -9.11 8.55
N LYS A 128 -27.87 -10.08 9.18
CA LYS A 128 -29.31 -9.96 9.47
C LYS A 128 -29.59 -8.83 10.45
N VAL A 129 -28.76 -8.70 11.49
CA VAL A 129 -28.87 -7.61 12.48
C VAL A 129 -28.69 -6.25 11.80
N CYS A 130 -27.70 -6.10 10.95
CA CYS A 130 -27.49 -4.88 10.17
C CYS A 130 -28.72 -4.54 9.30
N MET A 131 -29.23 -5.50 8.55
CA MET A 131 -30.40 -5.30 7.68
C MET A 131 -31.65 -4.88 8.48
N GLN A 132 -31.88 -5.46 9.66
CA GLN A 132 -32.98 -5.11 10.55
C GLN A 132 -32.91 -3.66 11.05
N ASN A 133 -31.67 -3.10 11.11
CA ASN A 133 -31.40 -1.73 11.53
C ASN A 133 -31.13 -0.77 10.35
N LYS A 134 -31.54 -1.13 9.13
CA LYS A 134 -31.30 -0.33 7.91
C LYS A 134 -29.82 -0.07 7.62
N LEU A 135 -28.96 -0.99 8.04
CA LEU A 135 -27.53 -0.97 7.80
C LEU A 135 -27.16 -2.08 6.79
N LYS A 136 -26.06 -1.91 6.08
CA LYS A 136 -25.50 -2.94 5.19
C LYS A 136 -24.09 -3.30 5.67
N LEU A 137 -23.90 -4.57 6.04
CA LEU A 137 -22.55 -5.11 6.27
C LEU A 137 -21.97 -5.54 4.94
N LEU A 138 -20.76 -5.04 4.58
CA LEU A 138 -20.06 -5.44 3.37
C LEU A 138 -19.39 -6.81 3.57
N ASP A 139 -19.30 -7.57 2.48
CA ASP A 139 -18.66 -8.88 2.50
C ASP A 139 -17.16 -8.78 2.39
N ALA A 140 -16.46 -9.50 3.26
CA ALA A 140 -15.01 -9.59 3.24
C ALA A 140 -14.49 -10.79 4.02
N SER A 141 -13.28 -11.22 3.65
CA SER A 141 -12.37 -11.91 4.55
C SER A 141 -11.20 -10.97 4.90
N VAL A 142 -10.78 -10.96 6.15
CA VAL A 142 -9.74 -10.06 6.66
C VAL A 142 -8.72 -10.86 7.45
N ARG A 143 -7.46 -10.83 7.00
CA ARG A 143 -6.33 -11.33 7.78
C ARG A 143 -5.75 -10.19 8.59
N HIS A 144 -5.61 -10.41 9.89
CA HIS A 144 -4.93 -9.47 10.77
C HIS A 144 -3.63 -10.07 11.26
N LEU A 145 -2.51 -9.47 10.89
CA LEU A 145 -1.16 -9.87 11.33
C LEU A 145 -0.68 -9.07 12.55
N GLY A 146 -1.25 -7.90 12.79
CA GLY A 146 -0.66 -6.92 13.69
C GLY A 146 0.64 -6.32 13.12
N THR A 147 1.12 -5.26 13.73
CA THR A 147 2.36 -4.59 13.29
C THR A 147 3.60 -5.48 13.50
N ASP A 148 3.59 -6.29 14.52
CA ASP A 148 4.68 -7.18 14.94
C ASP A 148 4.87 -8.35 13.97
N ILE A 149 3.82 -9.12 13.68
CA ILE A 149 3.90 -10.24 12.73
C ILE A 149 4.13 -9.73 11.31
N ASN A 150 3.49 -8.61 10.94
CA ASN A 150 3.72 -7.99 9.64
C ASN A 150 5.21 -7.59 9.44
N TYR A 151 5.88 -7.13 10.50
CA TYR A 151 7.32 -6.86 10.45
C TYR A 151 8.13 -8.14 10.20
N VAL A 152 7.79 -9.25 10.86
CA VAL A 152 8.46 -10.56 10.66
C VAL A 152 8.28 -11.05 9.22
N VAL A 153 7.07 -10.93 8.66
CA VAL A 153 6.81 -11.28 7.25
C VAL A 153 7.72 -10.49 6.31
N LEU A 154 7.82 -9.17 6.52
CA LEU A 154 8.68 -8.33 5.69
C LEU A 154 10.17 -8.64 5.86
N GLU A 155 10.62 -8.94 7.08
CA GLU A 155 12.02 -9.34 7.35
C GLU A 155 12.37 -10.64 6.62
N ASN A 156 11.50 -11.65 6.68
CA ASN A 156 11.67 -12.92 5.99
C ASN A 156 11.62 -12.78 4.46
N MET A 157 10.72 -11.94 3.93
CA MET A 157 10.70 -11.63 2.50
C MET A 157 11.98 -10.92 2.06
N TYR A 158 12.47 -9.95 2.85
CA TYR A 158 13.74 -9.30 2.57
C TYR A 158 14.91 -10.29 2.56
N ALA A 159 14.98 -11.19 3.56
CA ALA A 159 16.00 -12.22 3.61
C ALA A 159 15.97 -13.16 2.39
N HIS A 160 14.79 -13.44 1.85
CA HIS A 160 14.63 -14.24 0.62
C HIS A 160 15.10 -13.50 -0.65
N LEU A 161 14.87 -12.17 -0.70
CA LEU A 161 15.12 -11.36 -1.90
C LEU A 161 16.55 -10.80 -1.99
N LYS A 162 17.18 -10.47 -0.85
CA LYS A 162 18.40 -9.65 -0.78
C LYS A 162 19.61 -10.22 -1.53
N ASP A 163 19.68 -11.53 -1.71
CA ASP A 163 20.79 -12.20 -2.42
C ASP A 163 20.49 -12.42 -3.92
N LYS A 164 19.27 -12.04 -4.37
CA LYS A 164 18.79 -12.25 -5.73
C LYS A 164 18.43 -10.95 -6.45
N VAL A 165 18.29 -9.87 -5.69
CA VAL A 165 17.84 -8.56 -6.16
C VAL A 165 18.78 -7.51 -5.61
N ASP A 166 19.24 -6.59 -6.46
CA ASP A 166 20.08 -5.46 -6.05
C ASP A 166 19.19 -4.37 -5.44
N PHE A 167 19.25 -4.19 -4.11
CA PHE A 167 18.52 -3.16 -3.40
C PHE A 167 19.38 -1.90 -3.20
N TYR A 168 18.89 -0.77 -3.68
CA TYR A 168 19.48 0.55 -3.48
C TYR A 168 18.60 1.36 -2.53
N PHE A 169 18.93 1.31 -1.23
CA PHE A 169 18.26 2.09 -0.19
C PHE A 169 18.86 3.49 -0.09
N ASP A 170 18.09 4.41 0.49
CA ASP A 170 18.49 5.82 0.62
C ASP A 170 18.84 6.46 -0.74
N THR A 171 18.29 5.89 -1.83
CA THR A 171 18.62 6.24 -3.19
C THR A 171 17.35 6.70 -3.93
N PRO A 172 16.93 7.96 -3.73
CA PRO A 172 15.79 8.50 -4.45
C PRO A 172 16.09 8.60 -5.95
N VAL A 173 15.14 8.16 -6.77
CA VAL A 173 15.18 8.35 -8.21
C VAL A 173 14.76 9.76 -8.55
N GLU A 174 15.52 10.45 -9.40
CA GLU A 174 15.25 11.83 -9.83
C GLU A 174 14.36 11.89 -11.08
N SER A 175 14.66 11.03 -12.07
CA SER A 175 13.89 10.95 -13.32
C SER A 175 13.96 9.57 -13.95
N VAL A 176 12.99 9.31 -14.84
CA VAL A 176 12.94 8.15 -15.72
C VAL A 176 12.83 8.66 -17.14
N GLU A 177 13.64 8.13 -18.04
CA GLU A 177 13.63 8.47 -19.45
C GLU A 177 13.38 7.21 -20.27
N VAL A 178 12.65 7.33 -21.38
CA VAL A 178 12.43 6.24 -22.33
C VAL A 178 13.60 6.22 -23.31
N LEU A 179 14.17 5.04 -23.54
CA LEU A 179 15.21 4.81 -24.54
C LEU A 179 14.57 4.21 -25.80
N TYR A 180 14.98 4.72 -26.96
CA TYR A 180 14.48 4.28 -28.26
C TYR A 180 15.63 3.67 -29.07
N ASP A 181 15.32 2.71 -29.93
CA ASP A 181 16.28 2.14 -30.87
C ASP A 181 16.74 3.19 -31.90
N GLU A 182 18.05 3.39 -32.00
CA GLU A 182 18.66 4.40 -32.92
C GLU A 182 18.30 4.20 -34.41
N ASN A 183 17.88 3.00 -34.79
CA ASN A 183 17.56 2.67 -36.19
C ASN A 183 16.22 3.23 -36.69
N THR A 184 15.44 3.89 -35.83
CA THR A 184 14.12 4.46 -36.16
C THR A 184 14.07 5.99 -36.10
N ALA A 185 15.22 6.66 -35.98
CA ALA A 185 15.35 8.12 -35.89
C ALA A 185 15.04 8.89 -37.21
N GLY A 186 14.16 8.36 -38.04
CA GLY A 186 13.78 8.94 -39.35
C GLY A 186 12.28 9.21 -39.54
N ALA A 187 11.42 8.97 -38.56
CA ALA A 187 10.00 9.26 -38.70
C ALA A 187 9.65 10.62 -38.11
N ASP A 188 9.08 11.49 -38.94
CA ASP A 188 8.68 12.86 -38.61
C ASP A 188 7.86 12.93 -37.31
N ALA A 189 8.21 13.90 -36.49
CA ALA A 189 7.61 14.19 -35.18
C ALA A 189 6.10 14.52 -35.20
N CYS A 190 5.44 14.44 -36.34
CA CYS A 190 4.02 14.79 -36.52
C CYS A 190 3.04 13.61 -36.43
N SER A 191 3.52 12.35 -36.32
CA SER A 191 2.66 11.14 -36.24
C SER A 191 2.71 10.42 -34.90
N LEU A 192 3.05 11.12 -33.84
CA LEU A 192 3.41 10.56 -32.51
C LEU A 192 2.24 10.03 -31.65
N GLN A 193 1.00 9.98 -32.14
CA GLN A 193 -0.12 9.51 -31.30
C GLN A 193 -0.43 8.01 -31.36
N GLU A 194 0.13 7.24 -32.31
CA GLU A 194 -0.15 5.79 -32.44
C GLU A 194 1.10 4.89 -32.50
N ALA A 195 2.32 5.44 -32.48
CA ALA A 195 3.57 4.69 -32.74
C ALA A 195 4.45 4.43 -31.52
N HIS A 196 3.99 4.66 -30.30
CA HIS A 196 4.87 4.76 -29.12
C HIS A 196 5.32 3.44 -28.48
N THR A 197 4.83 2.28 -28.86
CA THR A 197 5.22 1.01 -28.23
C THR A 197 6.25 0.19 -29.00
N ASP A 198 6.37 0.37 -30.31
CA ASP A 198 7.12 -0.57 -31.14
C ASP A 198 8.65 -0.30 -31.18
N ASN A 199 9.10 0.87 -30.70
CA ASN A 199 10.50 1.29 -30.80
C ASN A 199 11.18 1.55 -29.44
N VAL A 200 10.54 1.21 -28.32
CA VAL A 200 11.13 1.36 -26.99
C VAL A 200 12.15 0.25 -26.75
N SER A 201 13.43 0.62 -26.64
CA SER A 201 14.52 -0.31 -26.33
C SER A 201 14.69 -0.52 -24.81
N GLY A 202 14.27 0.43 -23.99
CA GLY A 202 14.37 0.36 -22.53
C GLY A 202 14.11 1.67 -21.83
N TYR A 203 14.61 1.76 -20.62
CA TYR A 203 14.43 2.89 -19.71
C TYR A 203 15.76 3.26 -19.05
N ALA A 204 16.03 4.57 -18.94
CA ALA A 204 17.12 5.09 -18.12
C ALA A 204 16.56 5.69 -16.83
N VAL A 205 17.02 5.17 -15.70
CA VAL A 205 16.65 5.60 -14.35
C VAL A 205 17.82 6.39 -13.76
N LYS A 206 17.59 7.67 -13.46
CA LYS A 206 18.61 8.57 -12.94
C LYS A 206 18.47 8.79 -11.44
N THR A 207 19.57 8.67 -10.74
CA THR A 207 19.74 9.05 -9.33
C THR A 207 20.74 10.22 -9.25
N ALA A 208 20.95 10.76 -8.07
CA ALA A 208 21.94 11.84 -7.88
C ALA A 208 23.35 11.47 -8.34
N ASP A 209 23.73 10.19 -8.21
CA ASP A 209 25.10 9.74 -8.41
C ASP A 209 25.32 8.96 -9.71
N SER A 210 24.27 8.38 -10.29
CA SER A 210 24.40 7.43 -11.41
C SER A 210 23.15 7.33 -12.26
N THR A 211 23.34 6.79 -13.48
CA THR A 211 22.24 6.36 -14.37
C THR A 211 22.31 4.85 -14.55
N TYR A 212 21.14 4.22 -14.47
CA TYR A 212 20.94 2.79 -14.62
C TYR A 212 19.98 2.54 -15.77
N GLU A 213 20.21 1.49 -16.54
CA GLU A 213 19.38 1.15 -17.69
C GLU A 213 18.70 -0.19 -17.48
N SER A 214 17.50 -0.33 -17.99
CA SER A 214 16.76 -1.59 -17.97
C SER A 214 15.82 -1.72 -19.16
N ARG A 215 15.47 -2.96 -19.49
CA ARG A 215 14.46 -3.24 -20.50
C ARG A 215 13.05 -2.87 -20.02
N TYR A 216 12.76 -3.05 -18.75
CA TYR A 216 11.46 -2.75 -18.13
C TYR A 216 11.65 -1.90 -16.89
N CYS A 217 10.73 -0.97 -16.67
CA CYS A 217 10.69 -0.14 -15.48
C CYS A 217 9.31 -0.25 -14.81
N ILE A 218 9.30 -0.66 -13.55
CA ILE A 218 8.08 -0.75 -12.72
C ILE A 218 8.13 0.38 -11.71
N ILE A 219 7.15 1.29 -11.75
CA ILE A 219 7.03 2.37 -10.78
C ILE A 219 5.97 1.99 -9.74
N SER A 220 6.42 1.77 -8.51
CA SER A 220 5.58 1.33 -7.38
C SER A 220 5.74 2.25 -6.17
N VAL A 221 5.73 3.55 -6.39
CA VAL A 221 5.84 4.55 -5.34
C VAL A 221 4.51 4.74 -4.60
N GLY A 222 4.58 4.92 -3.30
CA GLY A 222 3.42 5.17 -2.47
C GLY A 222 3.00 6.64 -2.43
N ARG A 223 2.14 6.99 -1.47
CA ARG A 223 1.63 8.37 -1.27
C ARG A 223 2.75 9.41 -1.10
N SER A 224 3.85 9.04 -0.46
CA SER A 224 5.02 9.93 -0.29
C SER A 224 5.69 10.28 -1.62
N GLY A 225 5.60 9.42 -2.63
CA GLY A 225 6.13 9.64 -3.97
C GLY A 225 5.16 10.29 -4.97
N SER A 226 3.95 10.69 -4.55
CA SER A 226 2.90 11.17 -5.46
C SER A 226 3.32 12.39 -6.29
N LYS A 227 3.99 13.38 -5.68
CA LYS A 227 4.50 14.56 -6.39
C LYS A 227 5.60 14.21 -7.41
N TRP A 228 6.46 13.27 -7.06
CA TRP A 228 7.47 12.77 -7.98
C TRP A 228 6.82 12.01 -9.14
N MET A 229 5.80 11.19 -8.87
CA MET A 229 5.06 10.48 -9.91
C MET A 229 4.31 11.43 -10.85
N GLU A 230 3.72 12.51 -10.33
CA GLU A 230 3.12 13.57 -11.15
C GLU A 230 4.16 14.18 -12.11
N LYS A 231 5.36 14.48 -11.60
CA LYS A 231 6.47 14.96 -12.47
C LYS A 231 6.82 13.94 -13.55
N VAL A 232 6.97 12.66 -13.19
CA VAL A 232 7.29 11.60 -14.18
C VAL A 232 6.19 11.48 -15.23
N CYS A 233 4.91 11.53 -14.82
CA CYS A 233 3.80 11.51 -15.78
C CYS A 233 3.85 12.70 -16.74
N ASN A 234 4.17 13.91 -16.25
CA ASN A 234 4.32 15.09 -17.10
C ASN A 234 5.53 14.98 -18.03
N ASP A 235 6.66 14.51 -17.51
CA ASP A 235 7.91 14.36 -18.30
C ASP A 235 7.76 13.32 -19.43
N LEU A 236 6.88 12.34 -19.25
CA LEU A 236 6.61 11.25 -20.20
C LEU A 236 5.29 11.39 -20.96
N ASP A 237 4.63 12.55 -20.89
CA ASP A 237 3.32 12.82 -21.52
C ASP A 237 2.23 11.79 -21.17
N ILE A 238 2.28 11.21 -19.96
CA ILE A 238 1.28 10.28 -19.48
C ILE A 238 0.09 11.05 -18.90
N PRO A 239 -1.13 10.89 -19.47
CA PRO A 239 -2.29 11.63 -18.97
C PRO A 239 -2.70 11.16 -17.57
N THR A 240 -2.97 12.13 -16.69
CA THR A 240 -3.43 11.87 -15.33
C THR A 240 -4.86 12.34 -15.11
N LYS A 241 -5.54 11.75 -14.14
CA LYS A 241 -6.87 12.16 -13.70
C LYS A 241 -6.86 12.35 -12.19
N SER A 242 -7.56 13.40 -11.72
CA SER A 242 -7.78 13.58 -10.29
C SER A 242 -8.55 12.42 -9.68
N ASN A 243 -8.10 11.94 -8.54
CA ASN A 243 -8.75 10.89 -7.79
C ASN A 243 -9.80 11.45 -6.83
N ARG A 244 -10.72 10.59 -6.45
CA ARG A 244 -11.64 10.89 -5.35
C ARG A 244 -10.93 10.72 -4.02
N VAL A 245 -11.24 11.58 -3.06
CA VAL A 245 -10.76 11.51 -1.69
C VAL A 245 -11.93 11.24 -0.76
N ASP A 246 -11.81 10.22 0.08
CA ASP A 246 -12.78 9.96 1.13
C ASP A 246 -12.50 10.89 2.32
N ILE A 247 -13.52 11.62 2.77
CA ILE A 247 -13.44 12.52 3.91
C ILE A 247 -14.29 11.96 5.06
N GLY A 248 -13.78 12.06 6.28
CA GLY A 248 -14.47 11.55 7.44
C GLY A 248 -13.85 12.00 8.76
N VAL A 249 -14.32 11.40 9.83
CA VAL A 249 -13.84 11.64 11.19
C VAL A 249 -13.37 10.32 11.80
N ARG A 250 -12.37 10.38 12.68
CA ARG A 250 -11.98 9.24 13.51
C ARG A 250 -12.73 9.27 14.82
N VAL A 251 -13.30 8.12 15.18
CA VAL A 251 -14.05 7.91 16.43
C VAL A 251 -13.25 6.94 17.29
N GLU A 252 -13.16 7.23 18.57
CA GLU A 252 -12.60 6.35 19.59
C GLU A 252 -13.62 6.16 20.72
N LEU A 253 -13.78 4.94 21.17
CA LEU A 253 -14.73 4.60 22.23
C LEU A 253 -14.30 3.32 22.97
N PRO A 254 -14.84 3.03 24.17
CA PRO A 254 -14.52 1.81 24.90
C PRO A 254 -14.77 0.56 24.07
N ALA A 255 -13.78 -0.35 24.03
CA ALA A 255 -13.81 -1.56 23.21
C ALA A 255 -15.04 -2.43 23.49
N LEU A 256 -15.50 -2.46 24.73
CA LEU A 256 -16.69 -3.21 25.16
C LEU A 256 -17.95 -2.89 24.33
N ILE A 257 -18.08 -1.64 23.83
CA ILE A 257 -19.25 -1.21 23.06
C ILE A 257 -19.30 -1.94 21.71
N PHE A 258 -18.13 -2.20 21.10
CA PHE A 258 -18.01 -2.83 19.78
C PHE A 258 -17.55 -4.28 19.82
N SER A 259 -17.32 -4.87 21.03
CA SER A 259 -16.82 -6.24 21.17
C SER A 259 -17.67 -7.27 20.41
N HIS A 260 -19.00 -7.11 20.40
CA HIS A 260 -19.91 -7.99 19.65
C HIS A 260 -19.68 -7.99 18.12
N LEU A 261 -18.99 -6.99 17.57
CA LEU A 261 -18.56 -6.92 16.17
C LEU A 261 -17.10 -7.36 16.02
N THR A 262 -16.23 -6.81 16.87
CA THR A 262 -14.77 -6.96 16.72
C THR A 262 -14.26 -8.35 17.09
N ASP A 263 -14.92 -9.04 18.04
CA ASP A 263 -14.55 -10.40 18.43
C ASP A 263 -14.87 -11.42 17.32
N GLU A 264 -15.92 -11.15 16.52
CA GLU A 264 -16.34 -12.02 15.43
C GLU A 264 -15.65 -11.65 14.10
N LEU A 265 -15.62 -10.36 13.75
CA LEU A 265 -15.21 -9.88 12.42
C LEU A 265 -13.90 -9.11 12.41
N TYR A 266 -13.32 -8.78 13.57
CA TYR A 266 -12.21 -7.88 13.76
C TYR A 266 -12.45 -6.48 13.15
N GLU A 267 -12.59 -6.37 11.83
CA GLU A 267 -12.98 -5.15 11.11
C GLU A 267 -14.30 -5.36 10.38
N SER A 268 -15.32 -4.58 10.74
CA SER A 268 -16.60 -4.58 10.02
C SER A 268 -16.80 -3.29 9.25
N LYS A 269 -17.09 -3.40 7.96
CA LYS A 269 -17.47 -2.25 7.14
C LYS A 269 -18.98 -2.21 7.01
N ILE A 270 -19.56 -1.32 7.80
CA ILE A 270 -21.00 -1.12 7.89
C ILE A 270 -21.34 0.18 7.16
N VAL A 271 -22.26 0.10 6.21
CA VAL A 271 -22.75 1.24 5.44
C VAL A 271 -24.13 1.63 5.96
N TYR A 272 -24.29 2.92 6.22
CA TYR A 272 -25.55 3.58 6.52
C TYR A 272 -25.86 4.61 5.43
N ARG A 273 -27.06 4.54 4.84
CA ARG A 273 -27.54 5.58 3.94
C ARG A 273 -28.35 6.60 4.71
N THR A 274 -27.89 7.85 4.71
CA THR A 274 -28.56 8.94 5.43
C THR A 274 -29.94 9.20 4.84
N GLN A 275 -30.92 9.55 5.70
CA GLN A 275 -32.30 9.74 5.25
C GLN A 275 -32.51 11.06 4.52
N LEU A 276 -31.76 12.11 4.88
CA LEU A 276 -31.97 13.45 4.34
C LEU A 276 -31.25 13.69 3.01
N PHE A 277 -29.98 13.29 2.94
CA PHE A 277 -29.11 13.55 1.78
C PHE A 277 -28.80 12.30 0.96
N GLU A 278 -29.26 11.13 1.44
CA GLU A 278 -29.00 9.82 0.84
C GLU A 278 -27.51 9.47 0.67
N ASP A 279 -26.64 10.15 1.42
CA ASP A 279 -25.20 9.86 1.45
C ASP A 279 -24.91 8.52 2.11
N ASN A 280 -23.91 7.83 1.58
CA ASN A 280 -23.41 6.62 2.18
C ASN A 280 -22.31 6.95 3.20
N VAL A 281 -22.63 6.81 4.48
CA VAL A 281 -21.66 6.84 5.58
C VAL A 281 -21.18 5.44 5.84
N ARG A 282 -19.87 5.25 5.99
CA ARG A 282 -19.27 3.92 6.14
C ARG A 282 -18.26 3.89 7.28
N THR A 283 -18.29 2.83 8.10
CA THR A 283 -17.17 2.52 8.99
C THR A 283 -15.95 2.10 8.18
N PHE A 284 -14.76 2.52 8.60
CA PHE A 284 -13.52 2.22 7.90
C PHE A 284 -12.34 2.12 8.87
N CYS A 285 -11.35 1.26 8.57
CA CYS A 285 -10.12 1.11 9.35
C CYS A 285 -10.39 0.98 10.84
N MET A 286 -11.16 -0.04 11.24
CA MET A 286 -11.46 -0.35 12.62
C MET A 286 -10.26 -1.03 13.28
N ASN A 287 -9.91 -0.58 14.47
CA ASN A 287 -8.76 -1.07 15.24
C ASN A 287 -9.23 -1.40 16.66
N PRO A 288 -9.61 -2.66 16.89
CA PRO A 288 -9.94 -3.15 18.23
C PRO A 288 -8.73 -3.02 19.14
N HIS A 289 -8.95 -2.57 20.37
CA HIS A 289 -7.91 -2.37 21.37
C HIS A 289 -6.70 -1.54 20.88
N GLY A 290 -6.94 -0.66 19.91
CA GLY A 290 -5.92 0.11 19.21
C GLY A 290 -5.76 1.53 19.75
N ILE A 291 -4.79 2.22 19.17
CA ILE A 291 -4.47 3.62 19.45
C ILE A 291 -4.77 4.51 18.24
N VAL A 292 -5.11 5.76 18.49
CA VAL A 292 -5.20 6.79 17.43
C VAL A 292 -3.83 7.43 17.27
N VAL A 293 -3.37 7.56 16.02
CA VAL A 293 -2.07 8.14 15.67
C VAL A 293 -2.22 9.24 14.63
N ASN A 294 -1.32 10.22 14.68
CA ASN A 294 -1.21 11.25 13.66
C ASN A 294 -0.33 10.77 12.51
N GLU A 295 -0.77 11.00 11.28
CA GLU A 295 0.02 10.84 10.05
C GLU A 295 0.23 12.20 9.41
N ASN A 296 1.46 12.51 9.04
CA ASN A 296 1.80 13.72 8.29
C ASN A 296 2.27 13.32 6.89
N THR A 297 1.51 13.73 5.89
CA THR A 297 1.87 13.54 4.48
C THR A 297 1.95 14.89 3.81
N ASN A 298 3.16 15.32 3.42
CA ASN A 298 3.40 16.60 2.74
C ASN A 298 2.83 17.83 3.48
N GLY A 299 2.86 17.82 4.81
CA GLY A 299 2.36 18.92 5.65
C GLY A 299 0.86 18.81 6.00
N ILE A 300 0.13 17.88 5.42
CA ILE A 300 -1.26 17.60 5.79
C ILE A 300 -1.26 16.56 6.92
N VAL A 301 -1.78 16.97 8.07
CA VAL A 301 -1.91 16.08 9.23
C VAL A 301 -3.29 15.43 9.21
N THR A 302 -3.31 14.12 9.21
CA THR A 302 -4.52 13.28 9.33
C THR A 302 -4.40 12.36 10.53
N VAL A 303 -5.48 11.71 10.91
CA VAL A 303 -5.51 10.73 11.99
C VAL A 303 -5.76 9.33 11.42
N ASN A 304 -5.02 8.36 11.96
CA ASN A 304 -5.19 6.95 11.63
C ASN A 304 -5.28 6.12 12.92
N GLY A 305 -5.45 4.81 12.82
CA GLY A 305 -5.44 3.90 13.95
C GLY A 305 -4.47 2.75 13.72
N HIS A 306 -3.91 2.28 14.82
CA HIS A 306 -3.07 1.08 14.86
C HIS A 306 -3.55 0.15 15.95
N SER A 307 -3.38 -1.15 15.75
CA SER A 307 -3.60 -2.18 16.74
C SER A 307 -2.40 -3.14 16.76
N TYR A 308 -2.25 -3.83 17.87
CA TYR A 308 -1.18 -4.80 18.09
C TYR A 308 -1.79 -6.15 18.42
N GLU A 309 -1.16 -7.23 17.96
CA GLU A 309 -1.55 -8.59 18.35
C GLU A 309 -1.13 -8.87 19.81
N GLY A 310 0.02 -8.36 20.25
CA GLY A 310 0.50 -8.52 21.63
C GLY A 310 -0.39 -7.81 22.64
N ALA A 311 -0.97 -8.57 23.59
CA ALA A 311 -1.90 -8.07 24.61
C ALA A 311 -1.31 -6.98 25.51
N ASP A 312 0.00 -6.95 25.69
CA ASP A 312 0.73 -5.95 26.49
C ASP A 312 0.71 -4.54 25.87
N LYS A 313 0.38 -4.45 24.58
CA LYS A 313 0.32 -3.19 23.81
C LYS A 313 -1.12 -2.76 23.49
N GLN A 314 -2.09 -3.56 23.86
CA GLN A 314 -3.50 -3.28 23.62
C GLN A 314 -4.04 -2.23 24.59
N THR A 315 -5.02 -1.46 24.13
CA THR A 315 -5.74 -0.46 24.94
C THR A 315 -7.15 -0.94 25.27
N GLU A 316 -7.84 -0.23 26.17
CA GLU A 316 -9.25 -0.48 26.48
C GLU A 316 -10.22 0.12 25.44
N ASN A 317 -9.71 0.74 24.38
CA ASN A 317 -10.50 1.42 23.36
C ASN A 317 -10.46 0.73 22.02
N THR A 318 -11.55 0.84 21.27
CA THR A 318 -11.63 0.59 19.83
C THR A 318 -11.77 1.92 19.10
N ASN A 319 -11.04 2.09 18.01
CA ASN A 319 -11.19 3.27 17.16
C ASN A 319 -11.46 2.87 15.71
N PHE A 320 -12.17 3.74 14.98
CA PHE A 320 -12.50 3.55 13.57
C PHE A 320 -12.78 4.88 12.90
N ALA A 321 -12.64 4.95 11.58
CA ALA A 321 -13.09 6.10 10.83
C ALA A 321 -14.56 5.97 10.41
N LEU A 322 -15.29 7.06 10.44
CA LEU A 322 -16.55 7.23 9.72
C LEU A 322 -16.26 8.03 8.46
N GLN A 323 -16.29 7.38 7.32
CA GLN A 323 -16.23 8.05 6.01
C GLN A 323 -17.61 8.62 5.70
N ILE A 324 -17.67 9.94 5.55
CA ILE A 324 -18.93 10.70 5.46
C ILE A 324 -19.23 11.09 4.03
N GLY A 325 -18.23 11.22 3.17
CA GLY A 325 -18.39 11.62 1.80
C GLY A 325 -17.16 11.42 0.95
N ARG A 326 -17.32 11.65 -0.35
CA ARG A 326 -16.24 11.66 -1.34
C ARG A 326 -16.14 13.02 -1.98
N ALA A 327 -14.97 13.62 -1.92
CA ALA A 327 -14.66 14.84 -2.63
C ALA A 327 -13.92 14.53 -3.94
N HIS A 328 -14.16 15.32 -4.97
CA HIS A 328 -13.28 15.42 -6.13
C HIS A 328 -12.28 16.53 -5.84
N VAL A 329 -11.02 16.23 -5.92
CA VAL A 329 -9.93 17.20 -5.72
C VAL A 329 -9.29 17.49 -7.06
#